data_2eddc4f156e9362904f6b00c776eb984
#
_entry.id   2eddc4f156e9362904f6b00c776eb984
#
_cell.length_a   1.000
_cell.length_b   1.000
_cell.length_c   1.000
_cell.angle_alpha   90.00
_cell.angle_beta   90.00
_cell.angle_gamma   90.00
#
_symmetry.space_group_name_H-M   'P 1'
#
loop_
_entity.id
_entity.type
_entity.pdbx_description
1 polymer ?
#
loop_
_entity_poly.entity_id
_entity_poly.type
_entity_poly.pdbx_seq_one_letter_code
_entity_poly.pdbx_strand_id
1 'polypeptide(L)'
;MIYAELSGGLGNQMFVYAFARAMGLCCQEPVTLIDRQDWKTGSPAHTALALQALHISSEVQFITDAGFAKQHLPVQNAAKALMIRHEQRAGLMDRDWHPFEARMAPMLNAIGLHFATEGFTPAKRGHAKNFLAWGYFQGADYFKDQAETIRAELLPIENPEHGFTAAAA
;
A
#
# COMPACT_ATOMS: atom_id res chain seq x y z
N MET A 1 0.26 14.42 -4.69
CA MET A 1 1.23 13.30 -4.67
C MET A 1 0.67 12.16 -3.83
N ILE A 2 0.84 10.93 -4.27
CA ILE A 2 0.33 9.72 -3.62
C ILE A 2 1.48 8.99 -2.95
N TYR A 3 1.31 8.70 -1.66
CA TYR A 3 2.22 7.90 -0.84
C TYR A 3 1.52 6.62 -0.40
N ALA A 4 2.22 5.50 -0.34
CA ALA A 4 1.71 4.27 0.26
C ALA A 4 2.79 3.62 1.13
N GLU A 5 2.43 3.24 2.35
CA GLU A 5 3.34 2.52 3.24
C GLU A 5 3.31 1.03 2.93
N LEU A 6 4.47 0.47 2.61
CA LEU A 6 4.63 -0.96 2.40
C LEU A 6 4.55 -1.72 3.72
N SER A 7 3.91 -2.88 3.70
CA SER A 7 3.77 -3.76 4.85
C SER A 7 3.70 -5.23 4.43
N GLY A 8 4.11 -6.11 5.32
CA GLY A 8 4.04 -7.56 5.13
C GLY A 8 5.02 -8.11 4.09
N GLY A 9 4.82 -9.36 3.71
CA GLY A 9 5.60 -10.05 2.69
C GLY A 9 5.29 -9.59 1.26
N LEU A 10 5.96 -10.20 0.27
CA LEU A 10 5.85 -9.81 -1.15
C LEU A 10 4.39 -9.68 -1.62
N GLY A 11 3.52 -10.63 -1.31
CA GLY A 11 2.12 -10.58 -1.74
C GLY A 11 1.39 -9.32 -1.25
N ASN A 12 1.57 -8.94 0.02
CA ASN A 12 0.99 -7.69 0.55
C ASN A 12 1.61 -6.46 -0.11
N GLN A 13 2.92 -6.46 -0.33
CA GLN A 13 3.61 -5.37 -1.02
C GLN A 13 3.09 -5.21 -2.46
N MET A 14 2.80 -6.31 -3.17
CA MET A 14 2.20 -6.29 -4.50
C MET A 14 0.80 -5.63 -4.48
N PHE A 15 -0.04 -5.93 -3.50
CA PHE A 15 -1.35 -5.28 -3.37
C PHE A 15 -1.25 -3.79 -3.05
N VAL A 16 -0.34 -3.41 -2.15
CA VAL A 16 -0.08 -1.99 -1.83
C VAL A 16 0.43 -1.24 -3.07
N TYR A 17 1.35 -1.85 -3.81
CA TYR A 17 1.83 -1.31 -5.08
C TYR A 17 0.69 -1.13 -6.08
N ALA A 18 -0.09 -2.19 -6.32
CA ALA A 18 -1.19 -2.20 -7.29
C ALA A 18 -2.21 -1.09 -6.99
N PHE A 19 -2.58 -0.93 -5.73
CA PHE A 19 -3.45 0.16 -5.29
C PHE A 19 -2.86 1.53 -5.54
N ALA A 20 -1.63 1.76 -5.08
CA ALA A 20 -0.97 3.06 -5.21
C ALA A 20 -0.75 3.43 -6.69
N ARG A 21 -0.33 2.46 -7.51
CA ARG A 21 -0.13 2.62 -8.95
C ARG A 21 -1.44 2.94 -9.67
N ALA A 22 -2.52 2.22 -9.37
CA ALA A 22 -3.85 2.48 -9.94
C ALA A 22 -4.33 3.89 -9.60
N MET A 23 -4.17 4.31 -8.34
CA MET A 23 -4.49 5.68 -7.92
C MET A 23 -3.64 6.72 -8.64
N GLY A 24 -2.33 6.46 -8.80
CA GLY A 24 -1.42 7.35 -9.53
C GLY A 24 -1.83 7.54 -10.99
N LEU A 25 -2.14 6.45 -11.67
CA LEU A 25 -2.60 6.46 -13.07
C LEU A 25 -3.95 7.19 -13.20
N CYS A 26 -4.91 6.89 -12.33
CA CYS A 26 -6.23 7.51 -12.34
C CYS A 26 -6.17 9.02 -12.09
N CYS A 27 -5.36 9.45 -11.13
CA CYS A 27 -5.25 10.85 -10.72
C CYS A 27 -4.18 11.64 -11.49
N GLN A 28 -3.38 10.98 -12.33
CA GLN A 28 -2.21 11.56 -13.00
C GLN A 28 -1.22 12.18 -12.00
N GLU A 29 -1.01 11.52 -10.89
CA GLU A 29 -0.12 11.95 -9.80
C GLU A 29 1.06 10.99 -9.62
N PRO A 30 2.25 11.51 -9.27
CA PRO A 30 3.39 10.66 -8.94
C PRO A 30 3.12 9.83 -7.68
N VAL A 31 3.68 8.62 -7.69
CA VAL A 31 3.55 7.64 -6.61
C VAL A 31 4.89 7.45 -5.90
N THR A 32 4.84 7.42 -4.58
CA THR A 32 5.98 7.11 -3.74
C THR A 32 5.61 6.02 -2.74
N LEU A 33 6.34 4.92 -2.74
CA LEU A 33 6.21 3.84 -1.78
C LEU A 33 7.19 4.06 -0.62
N ILE A 34 6.69 3.95 0.60
CA ILE A 34 7.46 4.14 1.82
C ILE A 34 7.73 2.76 2.43
N ASP A 35 8.99 2.33 2.41
CA ASP A 35 9.45 1.17 3.17
C ASP A 35 9.88 1.62 4.56
N ARG A 36 9.04 1.37 5.54
CA ARG A 36 9.26 1.83 6.92
C ARG A 36 10.39 1.13 7.64
N GLN A 37 10.79 -0.05 7.21
CA GLN A 37 11.81 -0.90 7.84
C GLN A 37 11.61 -1.24 9.34
N ASP A 38 10.62 -0.66 10.02
CA ASP A 38 10.34 -0.83 11.46
C ASP A 38 9.60 -2.14 11.79
N TRP A 39 9.06 -2.82 10.77
CA TRP A 39 8.38 -4.11 10.88
C TRP A 39 9.33 -5.32 10.78
N LYS A 40 10.63 -5.08 10.90
CA LYS A 40 11.70 -6.09 10.81
C LYS A 40 11.77 -7.10 11.96
N THR A 41 10.74 -7.20 12.76
CA THR A 41 10.74 -8.12 13.89
C THR A 41 10.29 -9.51 13.47
N GLY A 42 11.24 -10.38 13.15
CA GLY A 42 11.06 -11.80 13.34
C GLY A 42 11.08 -12.73 12.14
N SER A 43 10.99 -12.28 10.89
CA SER A 43 11.15 -13.18 9.73
C SER A 43 11.89 -12.53 8.57
N PRO A 44 12.94 -13.17 8.03
CA PRO A 44 13.65 -12.64 6.85
C PRO A 44 12.74 -12.42 5.63
N ALA A 45 11.69 -13.22 5.48
CA ALA A 45 10.72 -13.11 4.38
C ALA A 45 9.85 -11.84 4.45
N HIS A 46 9.76 -11.22 5.62
CA HIS A 46 8.96 -10.00 5.83
C HIS A 46 9.81 -8.72 5.86
N THR A 47 11.13 -8.83 5.67
CA THR A 47 12.07 -7.71 5.90
C THR A 47 12.69 -7.13 4.65
N ALA A 48 12.50 -7.75 3.50
CA ALA A 48 13.09 -7.29 2.26
C ALA A 48 12.06 -6.52 1.43
N LEU A 49 12.50 -5.44 0.78
CA LEU A 49 11.77 -4.79 -0.30
C LEU A 49 11.80 -5.73 -1.52
N ALA A 50 10.87 -6.69 -1.52
CA ALA A 50 10.86 -7.76 -2.51
C ALA A 50 10.29 -7.30 -3.87
N LEU A 51 9.60 -6.17 -3.91
CA LEU A 51 9.07 -5.58 -5.15
C LEU A 51 10.16 -5.27 -6.19
N GLN A 52 11.40 -5.03 -5.77
CA GLN A 52 12.52 -4.76 -6.69
C GLN A 52 12.88 -5.95 -7.58
N ALA A 53 12.38 -7.15 -7.30
CA ALA A 53 12.52 -8.32 -8.15
C ALA A 53 11.47 -8.37 -9.30
N LEU A 54 10.59 -7.39 -9.38
CA LEU A 54 9.51 -7.29 -10.36
C LEU A 54 9.75 -6.11 -11.30
N HIS A 55 9.08 -6.13 -12.47
CA HIS A 55 9.13 -5.05 -13.48
C HIS A 55 8.36 -3.79 -13.03
N ILE A 56 8.65 -3.33 -11.82
CA ILE A 56 8.00 -2.14 -11.26
C ILE A 56 8.25 -0.92 -12.14
N SER A 57 7.22 -0.11 -12.35
CA SER A 57 7.33 1.13 -13.12
C SER A 57 8.42 2.06 -12.57
N SER A 58 9.29 2.56 -13.45
CA SER A 58 10.31 3.56 -13.10
C SER A 58 9.74 4.91 -12.64
N GLU A 59 8.45 5.14 -12.87
CA GLU A 59 7.73 6.34 -12.37
C GLU A 59 7.41 6.25 -10.88
N VAL A 60 7.50 5.06 -10.27
CA VAL A 60 7.24 4.85 -8.85
C VAL A 60 8.54 5.01 -8.06
N GLN A 61 8.53 5.93 -7.12
CA GLN A 61 9.68 6.19 -6.24
C GLN A 61 9.60 5.34 -4.97
N PHE A 62 10.77 5.04 -4.39
CA PHE A 62 10.88 4.34 -3.12
C PHE A 62 11.63 5.21 -2.11
N ILE A 63 11.10 5.24 -0.89
CA ILE A 63 11.72 5.90 0.26
C ILE A 63 11.89 4.88 1.38
N THR A 64 13.12 4.73 1.87
CA THR A 64 13.49 3.80 2.96
C THR A 64 13.72 4.55 4.27
N ASP A 65 12.82 5.46 4.61
CA ASP A 65 12.88 6.25 5.84
C ASP A 65 11.63 5.99 6.69
N ALA A 66 11.79 5.30 7.81
CA ALA A 66 10.73 5.03 8.78
C ALA A 66 10.09 6.31 9.36
N GLY A 67 10.85 7.40 9.41
CA GLY A 67 10.39 8.70 9.91
C GLY A 67 9.65 9.56 8.88
N PHE A 68 9.72 9.21 7.61
CA PHE A 68 9.24 10.06 6.51
C PHE A 68 7.79 10.52 6.68
N ALA A 69 6.87 9.58 6.94
CA ALA A 69 5.46 9.91 7.10
C ALA A 69 5.20 10.85 8.29
N LYS A 70 5.96 10.68 9.38
CA LYS A 70 5.85 11.57 10.56
C LYS A 70 6.32 12.99 10.25
N GLN A 71 7.38 13.14 9.45
CA GLN A 71 7.98 14.45 9.13
C GLN A 71 7.22 15.17 8.01
N HIS A 72 6.83 14.45 6.97
CA HIS A 72 6.31 15.03 5.73
C HIS A 72 4.78 14.91 5.56
N LEU A 73 4.14 14.03 6.32
CA LEU A 73 2.70 13.75 6.29
C LEU A 73 2.10 13.80 7.71
N PRO A 74 2.33 14.88 8.49
CA PRO A 74 2.01 14.88 9.93
C PRO A 74 0.52 14.67 10.21
N VAL A 75 -0.37 15.27 9.42
CA VAL A 75 -1.83 15.13 9.60
C VAL A 75 -2.27 13.70 9.31
N GLN A 76 -1.85 13.13 8.18
CA GLN A 76 -2.19 11.77 7.78
C GLN A 76 -1.60 10.76 8.77
N ASN A 77 -0.35 10.97 9.20
CA ASN A 77 0.31 10.09 10.16
C ASN A 77 -0.35 10.13 11.55
N ALA A 78 -0.78 11.31 12.01
CA ALA A 78 -1.52 11.43 13.26
C ALA A 78 -2.88 10.74 13.19
N ALA A 79 -3.64 10.94 12.11
CA ALA A 79 -4.93 10.27 11.90
C ALA A 79 -4.76 8.75 11.80
N LYS A 80 -3.75 8.27 11.07
CA LYS A 80 -3.39 6.83 11.02
C LYS A 80 -3.12 6.27 12.42
N ALA A 81 -2.32 6.96 13.23
CA ALA A 81 -2.00 6.53 14.59
C ALA A 81 -3.25 6.45 15.50
N LEU A 82 -4.20 7.37 15.31
CA LEU A 82 -5.48 7.32 16.01
C LEU A 82 -6.33 6.13 15.61
N MET A 83 -6.38 5.80 14.30
CA MET A 83 -7.09 4.63 13.79
C MET A 83 -6.50 3.34 14.37
N ILE A 84 -5.19 3.15 14.28
CA ILE A 84 -4.48 1.98 14.84
C ILE A 84 -4.73 1.86 16.35
N ARG A 85 -4.64 2.97 17.07
CA ARG A 85 -4.89 2.96 18.52
C ARG A 85 -6.33 2.62 18.88
N HIS A 86 -7.28 3.04 18.06
CA HIS A 86 -8.69 2.69 18.24
C HIS A 86 -8.92 1.21 18.02
N GLU A 87 -8.39 0.64 16.94
CA GLU A 87 -8.42 -0.78 16.63
C GLU A 87 -7.86 -1.62 17.79
N GLN A 88 -6.64 -1.29 18.25
CA GLN A 88 -5.99 -1.99 19.35
C GLN A 88 -6.81 -1.94 20.67
N ARG A 89 -7.49 -0.84 20.95
CA ARG A 89 -8.32 -0.70 22.14
C ARG A 89 -9.67 -1.40 22.04
N ALA A 90 -10.24 -1.42 20.85
CA ALA A 90 -11.54 -2.05 20.62
C ALA A 90 -11.45 -3.58 20.65
N GLY A 91 -10.24 -4.16 20.46
CA GLY A 91 -10.04 -5.61 20.39
C GLY A 91 -10.86 -6.27 19.28
N LEU A 92 -11.17 -5.51 18.23
CA LEU A 92 -11.96 -6.00 17.10
C LEU A 92 -11.18 -7.04 16.32
N MET A 93 -11.88 -8.09 15.89
CA MET A 93 -11.37 -9.00 14.87
C MET A 93 -11.32 -8.26 13.54
N ASP A 94 -10.36 -8.60 12.68
CA ASP A 94 -10.12 -7.91 11.41
C ASP A 94 -11.41 -7.71 10.59
N ARG A 95 -12.21 -8.77 10.42
CA ARG A 95 -13.49 -8.72 9.68
C ARG A 95 -14.55 -7.79 10.28
N ASP A 96 -14.46 -7.49 11.58
CA ASP A 96 -15.37 -6.58 12.28
C ASP A 96 -14.93 -5.13 12.16
N TRP A 97 -13.68 -4.92 11.73
CA TRP A 97 -13.08 -3.61 11.57
C TRP A 97 -13.53 -2.90 10.30
N HIS A 98 -13.77 -3.63 9.22
CA HIS A 98 -14.16 -3.07 7.93
C HIS A 98 -15.36 -2.10 7.99
N PRO A 99 -16.49 -2.36 8.68
CA PRO A 99 -17.60 -1.40 8.76
C PRO A 99 -17.21 -0.07 9.37
N PHE A 100 -16.29 -0.08 10.35
CA PHE A 100 -15.77 1.13 10.96
C PHE A 100 -14.87 1.89 9.99
N GLU A 101 -13.95 1.22 9.33
CA GLU A 101 -13.08 1.80 8.29
C GLU A 101 -13.92 2.45 7.18
N ALA A 102 -14.90 1.73 6.65
CA ALA A 102 -15.79 2.21 5.60
C ALA A 102 -16.56 3.48 6.03
N ARG A 103 -17.00 3.53 7.29
CA ARG A 103 -17.68 4.71 7.86
C ARG A 103 -16.74 5.90 8.00
N MET A 104 -15.50 5.67 8.37
CA MET A 104 -14.49 6.72 8.56
C MET A 104 -13.86 7.20 7.25
N ALA A 105 -13.89 6.39 6.20
CA ALA A 105 -13.21 6.64 4.95
C ALA A 105 -13.51 8.02 4.31
N PRO A 106 -14.75 8.53 4.26
CA PRO A 106 -15.02 9.86 3.68
C PRO A 106 -14.26 10.98 4.40
N MET A 107 -14.22 10.95 5.72
CA MET A 107 -13.52 11.94 6.54
C MET A 107 -12.00 11.80 6.39
N LEU A 108 -11.49 10.58 6.42
CA LEU A 108 -10.06 10.32 6.26
C LEU A 108 -9.57 10.68 4.86
N ASN A 109 -10.32 10.33 3.83
CA ASN A 109 -9.99 10.71 2.46
C ASN A 109 -9.97 12.24 2.25
N ALA A 110 -10.83 12.99 2.93
CA ALA A 110 -10.85 14.45 2.86
C ALA A 110 -9.54 15.08 3.37
N ILE A 111 -8.92 14.49 4.39
CA ILE A 111 -7.61 14.93 4.91
C ILE A 111 -6.43 14.26 4.21
N GLY A 112 -6.67 13.45 3.18
CA GLY A 112 -5.65 12.78 2.39
C GLY A 112 -5.10 11.50 3.03
N LEU A 113 -5.88 10.80 3.83
CA LEU A 113 -5.56 9.46 4.33
C LEU A 113 -6.58 8.46 3.80
N HIS A 114 -6.11 7.37 3.19
CA HIS A 114 -6.91 6.19 2.95
C HIS A 114 -6.41 5.06 3.85
N PHE A 115 -7.29 4.61 4.73
CA PHE A 115 -7.00 3.58 5.72
C PHE A 115 -7.93 2.40 5.46
N ALA A 116 -7.37 1.25 5.04
CA ALA A 116 -8.14 0.06 4.73
C ALA A 116 -7.32 -1.20 5.01
N THR A 117 -7.57 -1.86 6.12
CA THR A 117 -6.91 -3.10 6.52
C THR A 117 -7.71 -4.33 6.10
N GLU A 118 -9.03 -4.19 6.01
CA GLU A 118 -9.96 -5.27 5.69
C GLU A 118 -10.96 -4.86 4.62
N GLY A 119 -11.30 -5.82 3.76
CA GLY A 119 -12.34 -5.64 2.75
C GLY A 119 -12.07 -4.53 1.74
N PHE A 120 -13.10 -4.18 0.97
CA PHE A 120 -13.03 -3.10 -0.01
C PHE A 120 -13.68 -1.83 0.53
N THR A 121 -12.89 -0.77 0.63
CA THR A 121 -13.37 0.56 0.94
C THR A 121 -12.98 1.50 -0.21
N PRO A 122 -13.95 2.17 -0.88
CA PRO A 122 -13.64 3.04 -2.01
C PRO A 122 -12.68 4.17 -1.61
N ALA A 123 -11.53 4.23 -2.26
CA ALA A 123 -10.60 5.33 -2.12
C ALA A 123 -11.07 6.53 -2.95
N LYS A 124 -11.03 7.70 -2.34
CA LYS A 124 -11.34 8.95 -3.04
C LYS A 124 -10.24 9.97 -2.82
N ARG A 125 -9.62 10.38 -3.91
CA ARG A 125 -8.65 11.47 -3.89
C ARG A 125 -9.37 12.78 -3.56
N GLY A 126 -9.15 13.28 -2.34
CA GLY A 126 -9.66 14.58 -1.90
C GLY A 126 -8.77 15.75 -2.35
N HIS A 127 -9.02 16.94 -1.80
CA HIS A 127 -8.24 18.15 -2.11
C HIS A 127 -6.94 18.29 -1.32
N ALA A 128 -6.63 17.37 -0.43
CA ALA A 128 -5.39 17.40 0.35
C ALA A 128 -4.17 17.34 -0.60
N LYS A 129 -3.15 18.16 -0.35
CA LYS A 129 -1.93 18.20 -1.17
C LYS A 129 -1.29 16.83 -1.31
N ASN A 130 -1.21 16.09 -0.21
CA ASN A 130 -0.65 14.75 -0.15
C ASN A 130 -1.72 13.75 0.23
N PHE A 131 -1.59 12.54 -0.29
CA PHE A 131 -2.47 11.41 -0.01
C PHE A 131 -1.63 10.25 0.48
N LEU A 132 -1.92 9.74 1.67
CA LEU A 132 -1.27 8.57 2.26
C LEU A 132 -2.24 7.39 2.22
N ALA A 133 -1.81 6.30 1.62
CA ALA A 133 -2.48 5.01 1.70
C ALA A 133 -1.82 4.14 2.77
N TRP A 134 -2.63 3.57 3.66
CA TRP A 134 -2.19 2.63 4.67
C TRP A 134 -3.19 1.48 4.79
N GLY A 135 -2.71 0.26 4.58
CA GLY A 135 -3.53 -0.94 4.60
C GLY A 135 -2.97 -2.04 3.70
N TYR A 136 -3.80 -3.06 3.43
CA TYR A 136 -3.39 -4.22 2.62
C TYR A 136 -3.96 -4.22 1.21
N PHE A 137 -5.12 -3.60 0.98
CA PHE A 137 -5.77 -3.44 -0.34
C PHE A 137 -5.97 -4.74 -1.11
N GLN A 138 -6.24 -5.83 -0.41
CA GLN A 138 -6.38 -7.19 -0.95
C GLN A 138 -7.72 -7.39 -1.68
N GLY A 139 -7.97 -6.59 -2.71
CA GLY A 139 -9.18 -6.68 -3.50
C GLY A 139 -8.99 -6.17 -4.93
N ALA A 140 -9.42 -6.93 -5.92
CA ALA A 140 -9.29 -6.56 -7.32
C ALA A 140 -10.02 -5.24 -7.66
N ASP A 141 -11.05 -4.88 -6.91
CA ASP A 141 -11.81 -3.65 -7.10
C ASP A 141 -10.96 -2.37 -6.94
N TYR A 142 -9.85 -2.44 -6.22
CA TYR A 142 -8.94 -1.31 -6.04
C TYR A 142 -8.16 -0.92 -7.30
N PHE A 143 -7.96 -1.87 -8.24
CA PHE A 143 -7.10 -1.66 -9.41
C PHE A 143 -7.62 -2.30 -10.69
N LYS A 144 -8.89 -2.72 -10.73
CA LYS A 144 -9.51 -3.42 -11.88
C LYS A 144 -9.38 -2.65 -13.19
N ASP A 145 -9.53 -1.32 -13.15
CA ASP A 145 -9.48 -0.47 -14.34
C ASP A 145 -8.07 -0.32 -14.91
N GLN A 146 -7.03 -0.70 -14.15
CA GLN A 146 -5.62 -0.65 -14.51
C GLN A 146 -4.95 -2.04 -14.49
N ALA A 147 -5.77 -3.10 -14.48
CA ALA A 147 -5.31 -4.46 -14.20
C ALA A 147 -4.26 -4.95 -15.21
N GLU A 148 -4.37 -4.60 -16.48
CA GLU A 148 -3.41 -5.02 -17.52
C GLU A 148 -2.03 -4.41 -17.28
N THR A 149 -1.98 -3.09 -17.06
CA THR A 149 -0.73 -2.38 -16.76
C THR A 149 -0.08 -2.95 -15.50
N ILE A 150 -0.86 -3.10 -14.44
CA ILE A 150 -0.35 -3.60 -13.15
C ILE A 150 0.16 -5.04 -13.26
N ARG A 151 -0.53 -5.92 -14.01
CA ARG A 151 -0.06 -7.29 -14.22
C ARG A 151 1.28 -7.32 -14.94
N ALA A 152 1.46 -6.49 -15.95
CA ALA A 152 2.74 -6.41 -16.68
C ALA A 152 3.87 -5.93 -15.76
N GLU A 153 3.60 -4.94 -14.89
CA GLU A 153 4.57 -4.40 -13.95
C GLU A 153 4.89 -5.37 -12.79
N LEU A 154 4.00 -6.31 -12.47
CA LEU A 154 4.20 -7.30 -11.40
C LEU A 154 4.81 -8.64 -11.90
N LEU A 155 5.26 -8.70 -13.13
CA LEU A 155 6.01 -9.85 -13.63
C LEU A 155 7.42 -9.88 -13.01
N PRO A 156 7.96 -11.07 -12.70
CA PRO A 156 9.33 -11.21 -12.23
C PRO A 156 10.32 -10.74 -13.28
N ILE A 157 11.38 -10.05 -12.86
CA ILE A 157 12.54 -9.80 -13.69
C ILE A 157 13.24 -11.15 -13.88
N GLU A 158 13.35 -11.60 -15.14
CA GLU A 158 14.09 -12.82 -15.44
C GLU A 158 15.56 -12.61 -15.07
N ASN A 159 16.03 -13.36 -14.08
CA ASN A 159 17.44 -13.40 -13.76
C ASN A 159 18.05 -14.64 -14.44
N PRO A 160 18.86 -14.48 -15.50
CA PRO A 160 19.43 -15.60 -16.23
C PRO A 160 20.38 -16.47 -15.37
N GLU A 161 20.84 -15.98 -14.23
CA GLU A 161 21.75 -16.71 -13.34
C GLU A 161 21.03 -17.65 -12.33
N HIS A 162 19.74 -17.44 -12.10
CA HIS A 162 18.92 -18.31 -11.27
C HIS A 162 17.74 -18.82 -12.08
N GLY A 163 18.01 -19.85 -12.91
CA GLY A 163 16.96 -20.49 -13.70
C GLY A 163 15.79 -20.95 -12.83
N PHE A 164 14.76 -20.14 -12.73
CA PHE A 164 13.43 -20.60 -12.39
C PHE A 164 12.94 -21.43 -13.58
N THR A 165 13.25 -22.71 -13.58
CA THR A 165 12.50 -23.65 -14.40
C THR A 165 11.08 -23.65 -13.85
N ALA A 166 10.16 -22.99 -14.56
CA ALA A 166 8.75 -23.22 -14.36
C ALA A 166 8.51 -24.70 -14.63
N ALA A 167 8.36 -25.48 -13.56
CA ALA A 167 7.84 -26.83 -13.68
C ALA A 167 6.41 -26.68 -14.18
N ALA A 168 6.20 -26.98 -15.45
CA ALA A 168 4.90 -27.17 -16.02
C ALA A 168 4.23 -28.35 -15.30
N ALA A 169 3.10 -28.13 -14.70
CA ALA A 169 2.14 -29.12 -14.30
C ALA A 169 0.76 -28.71 -14.82
#